data_e6a201ead7276570aa5d910dc8a3c9ea
#
_entry.id   e6a201ead7276570aa5d910dc8a3c9ea
#
_cell.length_a   1.000
_cell.length_b   1.000
_cell.length_c   1.000
_cell.angle_alpha   90.00
_cell.angle_beta   90.00
_cell.angle_gamma   90.00
#
_symmetry.space_group_name_H-M   'P 1'
#
loop_
_entity.id
_entity.type
_entity.pdbx_description
1 polymer ?
#
loop_
_entity_poly.entity_id
_entity_poly.type
_entity_poly.pdbx_seq_one_letter_code
_entity_poly.pdbx_strand_id
1 'polypeptide(L)'
;MKKHILIVGGGFAGINLIKSLRNDKRFRITLVDKNNYHFFPPLIYQVATSFIEASNISYPFRKLFSNNKNVKFHMGSLLRVNPENKTIETDTGNLSYDYLVLALGTESNFFGMENVKKCALPMKNIEEALYLRNHILLTLEEAARNKDIKEAEKLQNIVIAGGGPTGVELAGMLAEMGKYIAQKEYPEIKLGLSNLYLIDALPTLLSPMSQLAQKTAYEKLKELGVKILLNVSVKDYTDNKVILSDGKTIETETLIWTSGVIGKEIPGLPEEAIGKGRRILVDDYNKVTGTTNIYALGDICLMLTEEKYPKGHPQLAQVAIQQGVNLASNFKRIEDGKVLEQFRYNDKGSMAIISKYNAVVDLPKHSFNGFTAWLTWLFIHIIPLVGFKNKLQLAMDWFRLFITNNPSIRLILFPKRSTGNES
;
A
#
# COMPACT_ATOMS: atom_id res chain seq x y z
N MET A 1 14.41 14.08 -33.24
CA MET A 1 13.43 12.98 -32.93
C MET A 1 12.90 13.15 -31.52
N LYS A 2 11.66 12.69 -31.21
CA LYS A 2 11.14 12.73 -29.82
C LYS A 2 11.85 11.68 -28.99
N LYS A 3 12.28 12.04 -27.78
CA LYS A 3 12.84 11.08 -26.83
C LYS A 3 11.75 10.16 -26.27
N HIS A 4 12.00 8.88 -26.24
CA HIS A 4 11.07 7.89 -25.73
C HIS A 4 11.36 7.59 -24.25
N ILE A 5 10.46 8.00 -23.37
CA ILE A 5 10.48 7.68 -21.94
C ILE A 5 9.57 6.47 -21.71
N LEU A 6 10.15 5.37 -21.27
CA LEU A 6 9.42 4.17 -20.88
C LEU A 6 9.34 4.12 -19.36
N ILE A 7 8.13 4.10 -18.81
CA ILE A 7 7.86 4.12 -17.36
C ILE A 7 7.21 2.81 -16.97
N VAL A 8 7.83 2.08 -16.06
CA VAL A 8 7.29 0.80 -15.56
C VAL A 8 6.75 1.02 -14.15
N GLY A 9 5.43 0.93 -14.03
CA GLY A 9 4.69 1.15 -12.79
C GLY A 9 3.89 2.45 -12.77
N GLY A 10 2.56 2.32 -12.73
CA GLY A 10 1.57 3.40 -12.69
C GLY A 10 1.16 3.80 -11.26
N GLY A 11 2.05 3.66 -10.28
CA GLY A 11 1.88 4.16 -8.92
C GLY A 11 2.03 5.69 -8.81
N PHE A 12 2.20 6.19 -7.59
CA PHE A 12 2.33 7.64 -7.35
C PHE A 12 3.48 8.29 -8.13
N ALA A 13 4.65 7.65 -8.17
CA ALA A 13 5.81 8.19 -8.86
C ALA A 13 5.59 8.27 -10.37
N GLY A 14 5.22 7.15 -11.00
CA GLY A 14 5.02 7.08 -12.45
C GLY A 14 3.92 8.02 -12.94
N ILE A 15 2.77 8.07 -12.24
CA ILE A 15 1.66 8.97 -12.62
C ILE A 15 2.06 10.44 -12.51
N ASN A 16 2.78 10.85 -11.46
CA ASN A 16 3.17 12.26 -11.30
C ASN A 16 4.29 12.67 -12.26
N LEU A 17 5.21 11.76 -12.62
CA LEU A 17 6.15 11.95 -13.70
C LEU A 17 5.42 12.21 -15.03
N ILE A 18 4.46 11.34 -15.39
CA ILE A 18 3.66 11.49 -16.62
C ILE A 18 2.88 12.79 -16.60
N LYS A 19 2.17 13.12 -15.52
CA LYS A 19 1.39 14.38 -15.40
C LYS A 19 2.26 15.61 -15.64
N SER A 20 3.51 15.59 -15.20
CA SER A 20 4.47 16.69 -15.36
C SER A 20 5.07 16.81 -16.78
N LEU A 21 5.05 15.70 -17.55
CA LEU A 21 5.62 15.63 -18.91
C LEU A 21 4.58 15.56 -20.03
N ARG A 22 3.33 15.21 -19.76
CA ARG A 22 2.30 14.86 -20.75
C ARG A 22 1.99 15.94 -21.77
N ASN A 23 2.30 17.21 -21.50
CA ASN A 23 2.10 18.33 -22.40
C ASN A 23 3.37 18.72 -23.16
N ASP A 24 4.51 18.09 -22.85
CA ASP A 24 5.80 18.39 -23.50
C ASP A 24 5.95 17.55 -24.79
N LYS A 25 5.95 18.24 -25.93
CA LYS A 25 5.99 17.60 -27.26
C LYS A 25 7.35 16.96 -27.61
N ARG A 26 8.40 17.22 -26.83
CA ARG A 26 9.74 16.64 -27.01
C ARG A 26 9.78 15.16 -26.63
N PHE A 27 8.84 14.72 -25.79
CA PHE A 27 8.79 13.37 -25.27
C PHE A 27 7.63 12.55 -25.87
N ARG A 28 7.91 11.27 -26.11
CA ARG A 28 6.93 10.20 -26.27
C ARG A 28 7.00 9.35 -25.00
N ILE A 29 5.90 9.11 -24.36
CA ILE A 29 5.83 8.39 -23.07
C ILE A 29 5.06 7.10 -23.27
N THR A 30 5.61 5.99 -22.78
CA THR A 30 4.87 4.73 -22.66
C THR A 30 4.84 4.34 -21.18
N LEU A 31 3.64 4.20 -20.63
CA LEU A 31 3.42 3.63 -19.31
C LEU A 31 3.19 2.12 -19.45
N VAL A 32 3.99 1.32 -18.77
CA VAL A 32 3.83 -0.13 -18.64
C VAL A 32 3.36 -0.44 -17.23
N ASP A 33 2.26 -1.17 -17.09
CA ASP A 33 1.78 -1.67 -15.79
C ASP A 33 1.03 -2.97 -16.00
N LYS A 34 1.13 -3.89 -15.02
CA LYS A 34 0.40 -5.16 -15.02
C LYS A 34 -1.11 -4.98 -14.88
N ASN A 35 -1.55 -3.90 -14.23
CA ASN A 35 -2.94 -3.52 -14.08
C ASN A 35 -3.30 -2.45 -15.11
N ASN A 36 -4.57 -2.36 -15.50
CA ASN A 36 -5.04 -1.31 -16.40
C ASN A 36 -5.50 -0.03 -15.66
N TYR A 37 -5.25 0.06 -14.35
CA TYR A 37 -5.70 1.14 -13.48
C TYR A 37 -4.63 1.60 -12.49
N HIS A 38 -4.67 2.87 -12.16
CA HIS A 38 -4.09 3.43 -10.96
C HIS A 38 -5.03 3.24 -9.78
N PHE A 39 -4.51 2.92 -8.60
CA PHE A 39 -5.30 2.94 -7.37
C PHE A 39 -4.60 3.78 -6.29
N PHE A 40 -5.34 4.14 -5.26
CA PHE A 40 -4.89 4.97 -4.15
C PHE A 40 -4.62 4.11 -2.90
N PRO A 41 -3.38 3.60 -2.70
CA PRO A 41 -3.03 2.67 -1.62
C PRO A 41 -3.43 3.11 -0.20
N PRO A 42 -3.37 4.42 0.18
CA PRO A 42 -3.71 4.82 1.53
C PRO A 42 -5.14 4.50 1.98
N LEU A 43 -6.04 4.17 1.08
CA LEU A 43 -7.44 3.82 1.40
C LEU A 43 -7.76 2.33 1.18
N ILE A 44 -6.76 1.52 0.92
CA ILE A 44 -6.96 0.10 0.59
C ILE A 44 -7.60 -0.70 1.74
N TYR A 45 -7.26 -0.38 2.98
CA TYR A 45 -7.85 -1.02 4.16
C TYR A 45 -9.36 -0.78 4.27
N GLN A 46 -9.88 0.36 3.76
CA GLN A 46 -11.32 0.61 3.71
C GLN A 46 -12.03 -0.28 2.68
N VAL A 47 -11.35 -0.66 1.60
CA VAL A 47 -11.85 -1.68 0.65
C VAL A 47 -11.87 -3.05 1.31
N ALA A 48 -10.80 -3.43 2.01
CA ALA A 48 -10.68 -4.71 2.70
C ALA A 48 -11.69 -4.90 3.83
N THR A 49 -12.22 -3.82 4.39
CA THR A 49 -13.19 -3.82 5.49
C THR A 49 -14.62 -3.42 5.07
N SER A 50 -14.92 -3.47 3.78
CA SER A 50 -16.26 -3.19 3.22
C SER A 50 -16.77 -1.74 3.37
N PHE A 51 -15.91 -0.79 3.75
CA PHE A 51 -16.32 0.61 3.95
C PHE A 51 -16.47 1.38 2.64
N ILE A 52 -15.65 1.08 1.64
CA ILE A 52 -15.73 1.70 0.30
C ILE A 52 -15.55 0.66 -0.81
N GLU A 53 -16.01 0.99 -2.01
CA GLU A 53 -15.76 0.19 -3.20
C GLU A 53 -14.34 0.38 -3.75
N ALA A 54 -13.78 -0.69 -4.32
CA ALA A 54 -12.50 -0.62 -5.01
C ALA A 54 -12.49 0.42 -6.15
N SER A 55 -13.63 0.62 -6.80
CA SER A 55 -13.85 1.60 -7.86
C SER A 55 -13.68 3.05 -7.39
N ASN A 56 -13.91 3.34 -6.10
CA ASN A 56 -13.79 4.69 -5.55
C ASN A 56 -12.32 5.16 -5.49
N ILE A 57 -11.41 4.22 -5.32
CA ILE A 57 -9.98 4.49 -5.20
C ILE A 57 -9.17 4.07 -6.44
N SER A 58 -9.83 3.56 -7.48
CA SER A 58 -9.18 3.09 -8.71
C SER A 58 -9.58 3.93 -9.91
N TYR A 59 -8.64 4.15 -10.86
CA TYR A 59 -8.91 4.93 -12.06
C TYR A 59 -8.18 4.35 -13.28
N PRO A 60 -8.89 4.02 -14.40
CA PRO A 60 -8.26 3.42 -15.57
C PRO A 60 -7.22 4.32 -16.25
N PHE A 61 -6.03 3.80 -16.56
CA PHE A 61 -4.95 4.57 -17.20
C PHE A 61 -5.35 5.14 -18.55
N ARG A 62 -6.03 4.36 -19.39
CA ARG A 62 -6.48 4.83 -20.71
C ARG A 62 -7.43 6.03 -20.61
N LYS A 63 -8.30 6.04 -19.59
CA LYS A 63 -9.18 7.18 -19.30
C LYS A 63 -8.39 8.37 -18.74
N LEU A 64 -7.41 8.11 -17.86
CA LEU A 64 -6.57 9.16 -17.26
C LEU A 64 -5.76 9.95 -18.32
N PHE A 65 -5.31 9.28 -19.36
CA PHE A 65 -4.46 9.85 -20.39
C PHE A 65 -5.12 9.97 -21.78
N SER A 66 -6.45 9.81 -21.88
CA SER A 66 -7.19 9.83 -23.15
C SER A 66 -6.94 11.07 -24.01
N ASN A 67 -6.74 12.23 -23.37
CA ASN A 67 -6.50 13.50 -24.04
C ASN A 67 -5.00 13.79 -24.32
N ASN A 68 -4.08 12.88 -23.97
CA ASN A 68 -2.65 13.09 -24.08
C ASN A 68 -2.07 12.25 -25.22
N LYS A 69 -2.01 12.81 -26.43
CA LYS A 69 -1.56 12.10 -27.67
C LYS A 69 -0.12 11.55 -27.59
N ASN A 70 0.74 12.10 -26.72
CA ASN A 70 2.12 11.66 -26.54
C ASN A 70 2.28 10.60 -25.43
N VAL A 71 1.20 10.20 -24.77
CA VAL A 71 1.20 9.16 -23.72
C VAL A 71 0.47 7.91 -24.24
N LYS A 72 1.15 6.77 -24.20
CA LYS A 72 0.58 5.46 -24.51
C LYS A 72 0.58 4.61 -23.25
N PHE A 73 -0.45 3.78 -23.08
CA PHE A 73 -0.50 2.76 -22.04
C PHE A 73 -0.32 1.39 -22.68
N HIS A 74 0.59 0.60 -22.11
CA HIS A 74 0.88 -0.79 -22.44
C HIS A 74 0.63 -1.65 -21.20
N MET A 75 -0.36 -2.53 -21.25
CA MET A 75 -0.62 -3.48 -20.18
C MET A 75 0.36 -4.65 -20.30
N GLY A 76 1.16 -4.89 -19.28
CA GLY A 76 2.15 -5.96 -19.25
C GLY A 76 2.99 -5.91 -17.98
N SER A 77 3.57 -7.06 -17.64
CA SER A 77 4.47 -7.23 -16.49
C SER A 77 5.92 -7.19 -16.96
N LEU A 78 6.76 -6.41 -16.28
CA LEU A 78 8.21 -6.42 -16.51
C LEU A 78 8.79 -7.77 -16.10
N LEU A 79 9.52 -8.41 -17.00
CA LEU A 79 10.25 -9.66 -16.76
C LEU A 79 11.75 -9.41 -16.61
N ARG A 80 12.34 -8.55 -17.47
CA ARG A 80 13.77 -8.28 -17.51
C ARG A 80 14.08 -6.90 -18.07
N VAL A 81 15.17 -6.29 -17.61
CA VAL A 81 15.78 -5.11 -18.21
C VAL A 81 17.04 -5.50 -18.98
N ASN A 82 17.22 -4.97 -20.17
CA ASN A 82 18.42 -5.15 -21.01
C ASN A 82 19.07 -3.78 -21.26
N PRO A 83 19.95 -3.32 -20.33
CA PRO A 83 20.53 -1.98 -20.39
C PRO A 83 21.36 -1.69 -21.66
N GLU A 84 22.12 -2.70 -22.13
CA GLU A 84 22.99 -2.58 -23.32
C GLU A 84 22.16 -2.28 -24.58
N ASN A 85 21.06 -3.02 -24.78
CA ASN A 85 20.18 -2.87 -25.93
C ASN A 85 19.12 -1.79 -25.77
N LYS A 86 19.05 -1.15 -24.60
CA LYS A 86 18.00 -0.18 -24.22
C LYS A 86 16.60 -0.73 -24.46
N THR A 87 16.35 -1.95 -23.99
CA THR A 87 15.05 -2.61 -24.07
C THR A 87 14.64 -3.19 -22.73
N ILE A 88 13.35 -3.38 -22.56
CA ILE A 88 12.80 -4.26 -21.52
C ILE A 88 12.06 -5.42 -22.17
N GLU A 89 12.05 -6.55 -21.48
CA GLU A 89 11.21 -7.69 -21.78
C GLU A 89 9.98 -7.67 -20.87
N THR A 90 8.82 -7.85 -21.47
CA THR A 90 7.53 -7.98 -20.76
C THR A 90 6.86 -9.30 -21.17
N ASP A 91 5.87 -9.73 -20.40
CA ASP A 91 5.00 -10.87 -20.74
C ASP A 91 4.22 -10.70 -22.06
N THR A 92 4.24 -9.51 -22.65
CA THR A 92 3.55 -9.15 -23.91
C THR A 92 4.51 -8.70 -25.01
N GLY A 93 5.82 -8.88 -24.84
CA GLY A 93 6.87 -8.56 -25.83
C GLY A 93 7.87 -7.52 -25.37
N ASN A 94 8.81 -7.18 -26.25
CA ASN A 94 9.92 -6.29 -25.96
C ASN A 94 9.58 -4.84 -26.31
N LEU A 95 10.03 -3.91 -25.47
CA LEU A 95 9.87 -2.48 -25.65
C LEU A 95 11.23 -1.77 -25.55
N SER A 96 11.51 -0.87 -26.50
CA SER A 96 12.72 -0.06 -26.50
C SER A 96 12.49 1.30 -25.82
N TYR A 97 13.56 1.95 -25.35
CA TYR A 97 13.53 3.24 -24.70
C TYR A 97 14.77 4.10 -25.00
N ASP A 98 14.63 5.42 -24.90
CA ASP A 98 15.77 6.33 -24.71
C ASP A 98 16.06 6.51 -23.22
N TYR A 99 15.00 6.62 -22.40
CA TYR A 99 15.05 6.67 -20.93
C TYR A 99 14.09 5.65 -20.33
N LEU A 100 14.57 4.86 -19.37
CA LEU A 100 13.76 3.91 -18.60
C LEU A 100 13.56 4.44 -17.19
N VAL A 101 12.32 4.40 -16.69
CA VAL A 101 12.00 4.77 -15.32
C VAL A 101 11.29 3.60 -14.61
N LEU A 102 11.93 3.08 -13.58
CA LEU A 102 11.43 1.98 -12.75
C LEU A 102 10.67 2.56 -11.55
N ALA A 103 9.36 2.40 -11.53
CA ALA A 103 8.45 2.92 -10.50
C ALA A 103 7.50 1.83 -9.96
N LEU A 104 8.00 0.59 -9.88
CA LEU A 104 7.22 -0.63 -9.58
C LEU A 104 6.74 -0.73 -8.13
N GLY A 105 7.21 0.14 -7.23
CA GLY A 105 6.91 0.05 -5.80
C GLY A 105 7.52 -1.20 -5.15
N THR A 106 6.85 -1.71 -4.13
CA THR A 106 7.30 -2.83 -3.30
C THR A 106 6.25 -3.92 -3.22
N GLU A 107 6.65 -5.08 -2.72
CA GLU A 107 5.79 -6.20 -2.35
C GLU A 107 5.89 -6.50 -0.85
N SER A 108 5.00 -7.36 -0.34
CA SER A 108 5.05 -7.77 1.07
C SER A 108 6.31 -8.57 1.36
N ASN A 109 6.95 -8.26 2.48
CA ASN A 109 8.13 -8.99 2.97
C ASN A 109 7.68 -10.00 4.03
N PHE A 110 7.88 -11.27 3.76
CA PHE A 110 7.59 -12.36 4.68
C PHE A 110 8.83 -12.85 5.45
N PHE A 111 9.96 -12.15 5.33
CA PHE A 111 11.22 -12.43 6.06
C PHE A 111 11.70 -13.88 5.97
N GLY A 112 11.45 -14.55 4.83
CA GLY A 112 11.84 -15.95 4.61
C GLY A 112 10.91 -16.99 5.25
N MET A 113 9.80 -16.57 5.83
CA MET A 113 8.81 -17.48 6.43
C MET A 113 7.86 -18.03 5.37
N GLU A 114 8.20 -19.18 4.78
CA GLU A 114 7.46 -19.74 3.64
C GLU A 114 6.00 -20.12 4.00
N ASN A 115 5.74 -20.65 5.20
CA ASN A 115 4.38 -20.98 5.63
C ASN A 115 3.53 -19.69 5.76
N VAL A 116 4.09 -18.63 6.34
CA VAL A 116 3.43 -17.32 6.43
C VAL A 116 3.16 -16.76 5.04
N LYS A 117 4.12 -16.83 4.12
CA LYS A 117 3.97 -16.39 2.72
C LYS A 117 2.84 -17.13 2.00
N LYS A 118 2.70 -18.43 2.26
CA LYS A 118 1.68 -19.28 1.63
C LYS A 118 0.28 -19.05 2.19
N CYS A 119 0.16 -18.82 3.49
CA CYS A 119 -1.13 -18.88 4.18
C CYS A 119 -1.63 -17.54 4.71
N ALA A 120 -0.76 -16.55 4.94
CA ALA A 120 -1.18 -15.24 5.41
C ALA A 120 -1.81 -14.39 4.29
N LEU A 121 -2.61 -13.42 4.69
CA LEU A 121 -3.37 -12.52 3.83
C LEU A 121 -2.65 -11.16 3.74
N PRO A 122 -1.89 -10.88 2.67
CA PRO A 122 -1.31 -9.57 2.45
C PRO A 122 -2.38 -8.56 2.00
N MET A 123 -2.05 -7.25 2.07
CA MET A 123 -2.94 -6.17 1.65
C MET A 123 -2.15 -5.04 0.97
N LYS A 124 -1.58 -5.32 -0.20
CA LYS A 124 -0.76 -4.36 -0.99
C LYS A 124 -1.44 -3.87 -2.27
N ASN A 125 -2.45 -4.59 -2.76
CA ASN A 125 -3.16 -4.28 -4.00
C ASN A 125 -4.67 -4.55 -3.86
N ILE A 126 -5.45 -4.11 -4.86
CA ILE A 126 -6.92 -4.21 -4.85
C ILE A 126 -7.39 -5.67 -4.77
N GLU A 127 -6.73 -6.58 -5.49
CA GLU A 127 -7.08 -7.99 -5.50
C GLU A 127 -6.94 -8.61 -4.10
N GLU A 128 -5.81 -8.35 -3.42
CA GLU A 128 -5.57 -8.80 -2.05
C GLU A 128 -6.58 -8.20 -1.06
N ALA A 129 -6.93 -6.92 -1.21
CA ALA A 129 -7.93 -6.27 -0.36
C ALA A 129 -9.33 -6.87 -0.55
N LEU A 130 -9.74 -7.14 -1.78
CA LEU A 130 -11.01 -7.81 -2.09
C LEU A 130 -11.03 -9.25 -1.60
N TYR A 131 -9.91 -9.96 -1.73
CA TYR A 131 -9.78 -11.31 -1.21
C TYR A 131 -9.90 -11.32 0.33
N LEU A 132 -9.20 -10.41 1.02
CA LEU A 132 -9.29 -10.26 2.47
C LEU A 132 -10.72 -9.94 2.92
N ARG A 133 -11.41 -9.03 2.22
CA ARG A 133 -12.82 -8.73 2.46
C ARG A 133 -13.71 -9.97 2.38
N ASN A 134 -13.59 -10.71 1.29
CA ASN A 134 -14.37 -11.93 1.09
C ASN A 134 -14.05 -12.99 2.14
N HIS A 135 -12.77 -13.15 2.49
CA HIS A 135 -12.34 -14.09 3.50
C HIS A 135 -12.97 -13.77 4.87
N ILE A 136 -12.89 -12.51 5.32
CA ILE A 136 -13.50 -12.08 6.60
C ILE A 136 -15.01 -12.33 6.62
N LEU A 137 -15.72 -12.01 5.54
CA LEU A 137 -17.16 -12.26 5.45
C LEU A 137 -17.50 -13.76 5.47
N LEU A 138 -16.71 -14.57 4.74
CA LEU A 138 -16.89 -16.03 4.74
C LEU A 138 -16.65 -16.65 6.09
N THR A 139 -15.60 -16.22 6.82
CA THR A 139 -15.34 -16.74 8.17
C THR A 139 -16.44 -16.36 9.17
N LEU A 140 -17.06 -15.18 9.02
CA LEU A 140 -18.24 -14.80 9.81
C LEU A 140 -19.45 -15.69 9.51
N GLU A 141 -19.77 -15.95 8.24
CA GLU A 141 -20.85 -16.85 7.83
C GLU A 141 -20.62 -18.29 8.35
N GLU A 142 -19.36 -18.73 8.32
CA GLU A 142 -19.00 -20.05 8.82
C GLU A 142 -19.08 -20.13 10.34
N ALA A 143 -18.62 -19.12 11.04
CA ALA A 143 -18.74 -19.02 12.50
C ALA A 143 -20.20 -18.99 12.96
N ALA A 144 -21.09 -18.27 12.24
CA ALA A 144 -22.50 -18.16 12.57
C ALA A 144 -23.26 -19.51 12.50
N ARG A 145 -22.88 -20.38 11.56
CA ARG A 145 -23.49 -21.71 11.39
C ARG A 145 -22.79 -22.83 12.18
N ASN A 146 -21.62 -22.58 12.76
CA ASN A 146 -20.85 -23.60 13.46
C ASN A 146 -21.42 -23.85 14.86
N LYS A 147 -21.69 -25.11 15.17
CA LYS A 147 -22.23 -25.55 16.52
C LYS A 147 -21.10 -25.76 17.52
N ASP A 148 -19.89 -26.02 17.09
CA ASP A 148 -18.72 -26.12 17.97
C ASP A 148 -18.23 -24.73 18.33
N ILE A 149 -18.30 -24.37 19.60
CA ILE A 149 -17.93 -23.05 20.13
C ILE A 149 -16.45 -22.77 19.90
N LYS A 150 -15.57 -23.76 20.04
CA LYS A 150 -14.11 -23.58 19.85
C LYS A 150 -13.76 -23.31 18.38
N GLU A 151 -14.37 -24.06 17.48
CA GLU A 151 -14.18 -23.82 16.04
C GLU A 151 -14.79 -22.47 15.62
N ALA A 152 -15.95 -22.11 16.14
CA ALA A 152 -16.53 -20.79 15.90
C ALA A 152 -15.64 -19.66 16.44
N GLU A 153 -15.01 -19.83 17.61
CA GLU A 153 -14.07 -18.85 18.18
C GLU A 153 -12.80 -18.70 17.32
N LYS A 154 -12.24 -19.81 16.85
CA LYS A 154 -11.07 -19.80 15.95
C LYS A 154 -11.36 -19.06 14.65
N LEU A 155 -12.54 -19.23 14.06
CA LEU A 155 -12.98 -18.50 12.86
C LEU A 155 -13.13 -17.00 13.11
N GLN A 156 -13.46 -16.58 14.33
CA GLN A 156 -13.61 -15.18 14.72
C GLN A 156 -12.30 -14.51 15.13
N ASN A 157 -11.26 -15.28 15.44
CA ASN A 157 -9.95 -14.73 15.78
C ASN A 157 -9.31 -14.13 14.54
N ILE A 158 -8.91 -12.86 14.61
CA ILE A 158 -8.17 -12.17 13.56
C ILE A 158 -6.84 -11.69 14.12
N VAL A 159 -5.75 -12.08 13.48
CA VAL A 159 -4.40 -11.64 13.83
C VAL A 159 -3.87 -10.71 12.75
N ILE A 160 -3.49 -9.50 13.14
CA ILE A 160 -2.80 -8.53 12.28
C ILE A 160 -1.33 -8.47 12.70
N ALA A 161 -0.43 -8.85 11.81
CA ALA A 161 1.00 -8.72 12.01
C ALA A 161 1.50 -7.39 11.40
N GLY A 162 2.01 -6.49 12.28
CA GLY A 162 2.55 -5.18 11.93
C GLY A 162 1.75 -4.01 12.52
N GLY A 163 2.34 -3.29 13.48
CA GLY A 163 1.77 -2.13 14.17
C GLY A 163 2.09 -0.77 13.52
N GLY A 164 2.49 -0.77 12.24
CA GLY A 164 2.63 0.45 11.44
C GLY A 164 1.27 1.06 11.05
N PRO A 165 1.25 2.17 10.26
CA PRO A 165 0.02 2.85 9.88
C PRO A 165 -1.05 1.91 9.30
N THR A 166 -0.69 1.05 8.36
CA THR A 166 -1.63 0.11 7.72
C THR A 166 -2.28 -0.85 8.72
N GLY A 167 -1.48 -1.41 9.65
CA GLY A 167 -2.01 -2.34 10.66
C GLY A 167 -2.90 -1.65 11.70
N VAL A 168 -2.53 -0.43 12.12
CA VAL A 168 -3.32 0.38 13.05
C VAL A 168 -4.67 0.77 12.42
N GLU A 169 -4.65 1.27 11.18
CA GLU A 169 -5.84 1.66 10.42
C GLU A 169 -6.77 0.47 10.19
N LEU A 170 -6.20 -0.67 9.79
CA LEU A 170 -6.97 -1.91 9.60
C LEU A 170 -7.57 -2.42 10.93
N ALA A 171 -6.78 -2.42 12.01
CA ALA A 171 -7.25 -2.88 13.32
C ALA A 171 -8.42 -2.03 13.83
N GLY A 172 -8.34 -0.71 13.70
CA GLY A 172 -9.42 0.19 14.07
C GLY A 172 -10.69 -0.05 13.27
N MET A 173 -10.56 -0.18 11.94
CA MET A 173 -11.72 -0.44 11.07
C MET A 173 -12.36 -1.80 11.31
N LEU A 174 -11.57 -2.84 11.54
CA LEU A 174 -12.10 -4.18 11.88
C LEU A 174 -12.78 -4.19 13.25
N ALA A 175 -12.24 -3.48 14.24
CA ALA A 175 -12.87 -3.34 15.55
C ALA A 175 -14.23 -2.63 15.43
N GLU A 176 -14.32 -1.55 14.63
CA GLU A 176 -15.59 -0.87 14.35
C GLU A 176 -16.58 -1.77 13.59
N MET A 177 -16.09 -2.52 12.59
CA MET A 177 -16.90 -3.50 11.87
C MET A 177 -17.50 -4.54 12.82
N GLY A 178 -16.70 -5.06 13.74
CA GLY A 178 -17.17 -5.98 14.78
C GLY A 178 -18.27 -5.40 15.65
N LYS A 179 -18.07 -4.18 16.11
CA LYS A 179 -19.02 -3.50 17.01
C LYS A 179 -20.35 -3.13 16.33
N TYR A 180 -20.30 -2.63 15.10
CA TYR A 180 -21.49 -2.06 14.46
C TYR A 180 -22.19 -3.00 13.48
N ILE A 181 -21.49 -4.01 12.96
CA ILE A 181 -22.01 -4.95 11.95
C ILE A 181 -22.19 -6.34 12.54
N ALA A 182 -21.09 -6.95 13.00
CA ALA A 182 -21.13 -8.35 13.40
C ALA A 182 -22.14 -8.59 14.55
N GLN A 183 -22.16 -7.74 15.57
CA GLN A 183 -23.13 -7.87 16.68
C GLN A 183 -24.59 -7.72 16.23
N LYS A 184 -24.84 -6.96 15.16
CA LYS A 184 -26.20 -6.68 14.68
C LYS A 184 -26.70 -7.69 13.64
N GLU A 185 -25.81 -8.12 12.76
CA GLU A 185 -26.16 -8.95 11.60
C GLU A 185 -25.90 -10.43 11.81
N TYR A 186 -25.06 -10.78 12.80
CA TYR A 186 -24.74 -12.16 13.19
C TYR A 186 -25.07 -12.40 14.67
N PRO A 187 -26.36 -12.33 15.07
CA PRO A 187 -26.77 -12.51 16.47
C PRO A 187 -26.46 -13.92 17.02
N GLU A 188 -26.24 -14.89 16.13
CA GLU A 188 -25.81 -16.25 16.46
C GLU A 188 -24.38 -16.30 17.00
N ILE A 189 -23.54 -15.33 16.63
CA ILE A 189 -22.16 -15.23 17.10
C ILE A 189 -22.13 -14.61 18.48
N LYS A 190 -22.07 -15.45 19.51
CA LYS A 190 -22.14 -15.02 20.94
C LYS A 190 -20.95 -14.19 21.41
N LEU A 191 -19.83 -14.26 20.74
CA LEU A 191 -18.56 -13.67 21.21
C LEU A 191 -18.23 -12.31 20.56
N GLY A 192 -18.94 -11.87 19.54
CA GLY A 192 -18.57 -10.68 18.78
C GLY A 192 -17.15 -10.82 18.22
N LEU A 193 -16.64 -9.83 17.46
CA LEU A 193 -15.22 -9.77 17.05
C LEU A 193 -14.31 -9.44 18.26
N SER A 194 -14.43 -10.20 19.35
CA SER A 194 -13.73 -9.93 20.60
C SER A 194 -12.26 -10.36 20.61
N ASN A 195 -11.78 -11.00 19.55
CA ASN A 195 -10.42 -11.55 19.47
C ASN A 195 -9.63 -10.99 18.29
N LEU A 196 -9.61 -9.65 18.18
CA LEU A 196 -8.74 -8.95 17.24
C LEU A 196 -7.39 -8.68 17.89
N TYR A 197 -6.34 -9.29 17.34
CA TYR A 197 -4.96 -9.14 17.81
C TYR A 197 -4.17 -8.23 16.86
N LEU A 198 -3.45 -7.26 17.42
CA LEU A 198 -2.45 -6.48 16.69
C LEU A 198 -1.07 -6.75 17.29
N ILE A 199 -0.17 -7.32 16.48
CA ILE A 199 1.14 -7.80 16.92
C ILE A 199 2.23 -7.00 16.25
N ASP A 200 3.19 -6.49 17.04
CA ASP A 200 4.39 -5.83 16.49
C ASP A 200 5.65 -6.23 17.26
N ALA A 201 6.74 -6.43 16.51
CA ALA A 201 8.05 -6.69 17.06
C ALA A 201 8.65 -5.48 17.80
N LEU A 202 8.18 -4.28 17.51
CA LEU A 202 8.63 -3.03 18.11
C LEU A 202 7.90 -2.75 19.43
N PRO A 203 8.47 -1.91 20.30
CA PRO A 203 7.88 -1.58 21.61
C PRO A 203 6.68 -0.63 21.51
N THR A 204 6.42 -0.03 20.34
CA THR A 204 5.34 0.95 20.15
C THR A 204 4.63 0.74 18.82
N LEU A 205 3.33 1.01 18.79
CA LEU A 205 2.61 1.22 17.54
C LEU A 205 3.06 2.52 16.88
N LEU A 206 2.91 2.62 15.54
CA LEU A 206 3.27 3.82 14.77
C LEU A 206 4.71 4.30 15.08
N SER A 207 5.65 3.40 15.26
CA SER A 207 7.02 3.66 15.72
C SER A 207 7.73 4.86 15.06
N PRO A 208 7.54 5.17 13.75
CA PRO A 208 8.14 6.36 13.12
C PRO A 208 7.46 7.69 13.49
N MET A 209 6.32 7.66 14.18
CA MET A 209 5.53 8.86 14.51
C MET A 209 5.84 9.35 15.93
N SER A 210 5.29 10.52 16.29
CA SER A 210 5.48 11.14 17.62
C SER A 210 4.97 10.27 18.76
N GLN A 211 5.46 10.51 19.98
CA GLN A 211 4.96 9.85 21.19
C GLN A 211 3.46 10.08 21.40
N LEU A 212 2.96 11.28 21.03
CA LEU A 212 1.52 11.56 21.05
C LEU A 212 0.74 10.60 20.14
N ALA A 213 1.21 10.41 18.90
CA ALA A 213 0.57 9.51 17.95
C ALA A 213 0.62 8.04 18.43
N GLN A 214 1.78 7.58 18.91
CA GLN A 214 1.98 6.23 19.44
C GLN A 214 1.03 5.94 20.62
N LYS A 215 1.00 6.84 21.60
CA LYS A 215 0.14 6.71 22.79
C LYS A 215 -1.33 6.73 22.41
N THR A 216 -1.74 7.69 21.58
CA THR A 216 -3.15 7.79 21.12
C THR A 216 -3.60 6.54 20.38
N ALA A 217 -2.76 5.99 19.47
CA ALA A 217 -3.08 4.77 18.76
C ALA A 217 -3.27 3.59 19.71
N TYR A 218 -2.36 3.40 20.66
CA TYR A 218 -2.42 2.33 21.64
C TYR A 218 -3.70 2.41 22.51
N GLU A 219 -3.97 3.58 23.09
CA GLU A 219 -5.12 3.78 23.97
C GLU A 219 -6.44 3.58 23.22
N LYS A 220 -6.58 4.17 22.04
CA LYS A 220 -7.82 4.08 21.25
C LYS A 220 -8.10 2.67 20.72
N LEU A 221 -7.09 1.95 20.26
CA LEU A 221 -7.27 0.56 19.85
C LEU A 221 -7.62 -0.34 21.04
N LYS A 222 -7.00 -0.11 22.21
CA LYS A 222 -7.35 -0.82 23.44
C LYS A 222 -8.79 -0.55 23.88
N GLU A 223 -9.25 0.71 23.81
CA GLU A 223 -10.67 1.09 24.08
C GLU A 223 -11.64 0.38 23.12
N LEU A 224 -11.22 0.13 21.88
CA LEU A 224 -11.99 -0.64 20.89
C LEU A 224 -11.95 -2.16 21.10
N GLY A 225 -11.22 -2.64 22.11
CA GLY A 225 -11.11 -4.07 22.44
C GLY A 225 -10.02 -4.81 21.68
N VAL A 226 -9.14 -4.12 20.95
CA VAL A 226 -7.99 -4.74 20.26
C VAL A 226 -6.97 -5.25 21.27
N LYS A 227 -6.58 -6.51 21.17
CA LYS A 227 -5.51 -7.12 21.97
C LYS A 227 -4.16 -6.79 21.36
N ILE A 228 -3.42 -5.86 21.95
CA ILE A 228 -2.14 -5.36 21.43
C ILE A 228 -0.99 -6.13 22.06
N LEU A 229 -0.15 -6.77 21.24
CA LEU A 229 1.05 -7.50 21.64
C LEU A 229 2.28 -6.83 21.04
N LEU A 230 3.04 -6.12 21.87
CA LEU A 230 4.28 -5.42 21.49
C LEU A 230 5.51 -6.20 21.94
N ASN A 231 6.67 -5.94 21.34
CA ASN A 231 7.90 -6.69 21.52
C ASN A 231 7.76 -8.19 21.19
N VAL A 232 6.79 -8.54 20.37
CA VAL A 232 6.48 -9.91 19.95
C VAL A 232 6.32 -9.93 18.43
N SER A 233 6.94 -10.91 17.78
CA SER A 233 6.82 -11.11 16.34
C SER A 233 6.14 -12.45 16.02
N VAL A 234 5.51 -12.54 14.86
CA VAL A 234 5.09 -13.81 14.27
C VAL A 234 6.34 -14.55 13.81
N LYS A 235 6.46 -15.82 14.15
CA LYS A 235 7.55 -16.72 13.75
C LYS A 235 7.13 -17.69 12.68
N ASP A 236 5.88 -18.16 12.73
CA ASP A 236 5.34 -19.08 11.75
C ASP A 236 3.81 -19.05 11.76
N TYR A 237 3.19 -19.63 10.73
CA TYR A 237 1.75 -19.82 10.63
C TYR A 237 1.47 -21.17 9.95
N THR A 238 1.08 -22.15 10.73
CA THR A 238 0.81 -23.51 10.26
C THR A 238 -0.39 -24.09 11.00
N ASP A 239 -1.16 -24.96 10.37
CA ASP A 239 -2.34 -25.64 10.94
C ASP A 239 -3.33 -24.66 11.60
N ASN A 240 -3.55 -23.51 10.97
CA ASN A 240 -4.39 -22.43 11.50
C ASN A 240 -3.94 -21.92 12.89
N LYS A 241 -2.63 -21.97 13.17
CA LYS A 241 -2.00 -21.48 14.41
C LYS A 241 -0.90 -20.50 14.09
N VAL A 242 -1.02 -19.29 14.58
CA VAL A 242 0.06 -18.29 14.57
C VAL A 242 0.99 -18.60 15.74
N ILE A 243 2.26 -18.82 15.45
CA ILE A 243 3.32 -19.06 16.44
C ILE A 243 4.07 -17.75 16.67
N LEU A 244 4.16 -17.34 17.93
CA LEU A 244 4.79 -16.07 18.33
C LEU A 244 6.22 -16.28 18.83
N SER A 245 7.01 -15.19 18.85
CA SER A 245 8.42 -15.22 19.30
C SER A 245 8.60 -15.48 20.79
N ASP A 246 7.56 -15.27 21.61
CA ASP A 246 7.53 -15.59 23.04
C ASP A 246 7.06 -17.04 23.34
N GLY A 247 6.86 -17.84 22.30
CA GLY A 247 6.42 -19.24 22.40
C GLY A 247 4.90 -19.45 22.51
N LYS A 248 4.13 -18.38 22.62
CA LYS A 248 2.66 -18.49 22.62
C LYS A 248 2.13 -18.76 21.22
N THR A 249 0.93 -19.31 21.18
CA THR A 249 0.20 -19.57 19.93
C THR A 249 -1.19 -18.95 19.96
N ILE A 250 -1.69 -18.54 18.79
CA ILE A 250 -3.05 -18.04 18.60
C ILE A 250 -3.70 -18.89 17.51
N GLU A 251 -4.78 -19.59 17.83
CA GLU A 251 -5.58 -20.32 16.86
C GLU A 251 -6.44 -19.34 16.06
N THR A 252 -6.29 -19.33 14.73
CA THR A 252 -7.01 -18.44 13.84
C THR A 252 -6.93 -18.94 12.40
N GLU A 253 -7.95 -18.66 11.62
CA GLU A 253 -7.92 -18.82 10.16
C GLU A 253 -7.55 -17.54 9.42
N THR A 254 -7.36 -16.43 10.16
CA THR A 254 -7.14 -15.11 9.57
C THR A 254 -5.88 -14.47 10.14
N LEU A 255 -4.74 -14.69 9.45
CA LEU A 255 -3.51 -13.93 9.68
C LEU A 255 -3.36 -12.87 8.58
N ILE A 256 -3.51 -11.59 8.92
CA ILE A 256 -3.33 -10.47 8.01
C ILE A 256 -1.89 -9.95 8.14
N TRP A 257 -1.20 -9.86 6.99
CA TRP A 257 0.21 -9.50 6.95
C TRP A 257 0.42 -8.05 6.50
N THR A 258 0.76 -7.18 7.43
CA THR A 258 1.10 -5.77 7.19
C THR A 258 2.54 -5.43 7.62
N SER A 259 3.36 -6.44 7.96
CA SER A 259 4.72 -6.31 8.48
C SER A 259 5.75 -6.21 7.36
N GLY A 260 6.18 -4.99 7.08
CA GLY A 260 7.32 -4.75 6.20
C GLY A 260 7.06 -4.95 4.70
N VAL A 261 7.92 -4.33 3.93
CA VAL A 261 7.91 -4.38 2.46
C VAL A 261 9.33 -4.59 1.94
N ILE A 262 9.42 -5.13 0.73
CA ILE A 262 10.69 -5.38 0.04
C ILE A 262 10.56 -4.98 -1.43
N GLY A 263 11.65 -4.55 -2.04
CA GLY A 263 11.70 -4.25 -3.48
C GLY A 263 11.39 -5.50 -4.31
N LYS A 264 10.76 -5.31 -5.45
CA LYS A 264 10.58 -6.39 -6.42
C LYS A 264 11.91 -6.75 -7.04
N GLU A 265 12.11 -8.02 -7.32
CA GLU A 265 13.24 -8.47 -8.11
C GLU A 265 13.10 -7.99 -9.56
N ILE A 266 14.18 -7.42 -10.10
CA ILE A 266 14.23 -6.91 -11.47
C ILE A 266 15.47 -7.48 -12.15
N PRO A 267 15.34 -8.62 -12.84
CA PRO A 267 16.45 -9.21 -13.55
C PRO A 267 17.06 -8.27 -14.61
N GLY A 268 18.38 -8.30 -14.76
CA GLY A 268 19.12 -7.55 -15.77
C GLY A 268 19.60 -6.17 -15.35
N LEU A 269 19.35 -5.74 -14.12
CA LEU A 269 20.07 -4.59 -13.53
C LEU A 269 21.43 -5.04 -13.02
N PRO A 270 22.44 -4.11 -12.98
CA PRO A 270 23.73 -4.37 -12.35
C PRO A 270 23.57 -4.80 -10.89
N GLU A 271 24.37 -5.78 -10.42
CA GLU A 271 24.30 -6.26 -9.04
C GLU A 271 24.59 -5.14 -8.03
N GLU A 272 25.54 -4.26 -8.33
CA GLU A 272 25.89 -3.07 -7.54
C GLU A 272 24.74 -2.05 -7.43
N ALA A 273 23.73 -2.14 -8.28
CA ALA A 273 22.53 -1.31 -8.20
C ALA A 273 21.50 -1.83 -7.19
N ILE A 274 21.69 -3.01 -6.62
CA ILE A 274 20.73 -3.62 -5.70
C ILE A 274 21.20 -3.40 -4.25
N GLY A 275 20.48 -2.58 -3.54
CA GLY A 275 20.75 -2.25 -2.14
C GLY A 275 19.87 -2.99 -1.14
N LYS A 276 19.91 -2.52 0.10
CA LYS A 276 19.15 -3.10 1.22
C LYS A 276 17.66 -3.22 0.88
N GLY A 277 17.07 -4.36 1.20
CA GLY A 277 15.65 -4.63 0.97
C GLY A 277 15.30 -4.76 -0.52
N ARG A 278 16.24 -5.19 -1.36
CA ARG A 278 16.11 -5.28 -2.83
C ARG A 278 15.70 -3.95 -3.49
N ARG A 279 15.97 -2.82 -2.80
CA ARG A 279 15.72 -1.49 -3.38
C ARG A 279 16.86 -1.10 -4.32
N ILE A 280 16.54 -0.32 -5.34
CA ILE A 280 17.48 0.10 -6.38
C ILE A 280 18.25 1.33 -5.91
N LEU A 281 19.58 1.23 -5.84
CA LEU A 281 20.48 2.33 -5.50
C LEU A 281 20.50 3.36 -6.63
N VAL A 282 20.35 4.62 -6.24
CA VAL A 282 20.36 5.77 -7.17
C VAL A 282 21.21 6.91 -6.64
N ASP A 283 21.64 7.77 -7.57
CA ASP A 283 22.28 9.06 -7.27
C ASP A 283 21.25 10.15 -6.88
N ASP A 284 21.73 11.38 -6.62
CA ASP A 284 20.91 12.55 -6.29
C ASP A 284 19.86 12.94 -7.36
N TYR A 285 19.98 12.40 -8.56
CA TYR A 285 19.10 12.66 -9.70
C TYR A 285 18.18 11.47 -10.02
N ASN A 286 18.07 10.52 -9.09
CA ASN A 286 17.33 9.27 -9.26
C ASN A 286 17.86 8.36 -10.38
N LYS A 287 19.08 8.55 -10.88
CA LYS A 287 19.69 7.66 -11.87
C LYS A 287 20.26 6.41 -11.19
N VAL A 288 19.99 5.25 -11.76
CA VAL A 288 20.41 3.94 -11.23
C VAL A 288 21.92 3.77 -11.35
N THR A 289 22.55 3.35 -10.26
CA THR A 289 23.99 3.06 -10.17
C THR A 289 24.41 2.09 -11.28
N GLY A 290 25.56 2.36 -11.91
CA GLY A 290 26.09 1.54 -13.01
C GLY A 290 25.35 1.69 -14.35
N THR A 291 24.39 2.63 -14.47
CA THR A 291 23.64 2.85 -15.72
C THR A 291 23.70 4.28 -16.22
N THR A 292 23.39 4.51 -17.50
CA THR A 292 23.44 5.84 -18.12
C THR A 292 22.08 6.50 -18.31
N ASN A 293 21.02 5.70 -18.49
CA ASN A 293 19.69 6.17 -18.91
C ASN A 293 18.54 5.42 -18.22
N ILE A 294 18.83 4.79 -17.07
CA ILE A 294 17.84 4.11 -16.23
C ILE A 294 17.72 4.88 -14.93
N TYR A 295 16.47 5.09 -14.49
CA TYR A 295 16.10 5.83 -13.29
C TYR A 295 15.18 4.99 -12.43
N ALA A 296 15.19 5.17 -11.10
CA ALA A 296 14.25 4.53 -10.21
C ALA A 296 13.59 5.52 -9.26
N LEU A 297 12.29 5.38 -9.02
CA LEU A 297 11.45 6.29 -8.24
C LEU A 297 10.55 5.55 -7.26
N GLY A 298 10.19 6.22 -6.17
CA GLY A 298 9.25 5.74 -5.16
C GLY A 298 9.83 4.64 -4.30
N ASP A 299 8.99 3.74 -3.82
CA ASP A 299 9.36 2.76 -2.79
C ASP A 299 10.46 1.79 -3.21
N ILE A 300 10.61 1.52 -4.51
CA ILE A 300 11.68 0.68 -5.06
C ILE A 300 13.05 1.37 -5.03
N CYS A 301 13.08 2.70 -4.97
CA CYS A 301 14.29 3.52 -5.04
C CYS A 301 14.98 3.64 -3.67
N LEU A 302 16.31 3.56 -3.64
CA LEU A 302 17.15 3.76 -2.46
C LEU A 302 18.21 4.83 -2.75
N MET A 303 17.96 6.05 -2.30
CA MET A 303 18.90 7.17 -2.35
C MET A 303 19.54 7.32 -0.96
N LEU A 304 20.87 7.24 -0.88
CA LEU A 304 21.63 7.32 0.37
C LEU A 304 22.46 8.62 0.49
N THR A 305 22.34 9.49 -0.48
CA THR A 305 23.18 10.71 -0.62
C THR A 305 22.64 11.92 0.15
N GLU A 306 21.39 11.86 0.67
CA GLU A 306 20.82 12.92 1.48
C GLU A 306 21.15 12.72 2.96
N GLU A 307 21.93 13.61 3.59
CA GLU A 307 22.40 13.50 4.98
C GLU A 307 21.26 13.32 6.00
N LYS A 308 20.11 13.96 5.76
CA LYS A 308 18.94 13.83 6.63
C LYS A 308 18.34 12.41 6.61
N TYR A 309 18.61 11.65 5.54
CA TYR A 309 18.08 10.30 5.34
C TYR A 309 19.17 9.28 5.00
N PRO A 310 20.15 9.03 5.92
CA PRO A 310 21.32 8.20 5.63
C PRO A 310 21.00 6.72 5.39
N LYS A 311 19.78 6.29 5.72
CA LYS A 311 19.26 4.93 5.44
C LYS A 311 18.31 4.90 4.25
N GLY A 312 18.23 6.01 3.49
CA GLY A 312 17.28 6.23 2.40
C GLY A 312 15.96 6.84 2.86
N HIS A 313 15.27 7.47 1.92
CA HIS A 313 13.97 8.08 2.18
C HIS A 313 12.92 7.06 2.63
N PRO A 314 11.93 7.48 3.45
CA PRO A 314 10.81 6.63 3.83
C PRO A 314 9.97 6.27 2.59
N GLN A 315 9.41 5.07 2.61
CA GLN A 315 8.58 4.55 1.53
C GLN A 315 7.16 5.12 1.64
N LEU A 316 7.02 6.39 1.27
CA LEU A 316 5.79 7.18 1.38
C LEU A 316 5.35 7.73 0.02
N ALA A 317 4.04 7.84 -0.15
CA ALA A 317 3.43 8.43 -1.34
C ALA A 317 4.01 9.82 -1.68
N GLN A 318 4.24 10.65 -0.67
CA GLN A 318 4.77 12.01 -0.86
C GLN A 318 6.22 12.03 -1.38
N VAL A 319 7.07 11.06 -0.99
CA VAL A 319 8.42 10.90 -1.58
C VAL A 319 8.30 10.54 -3.05
N ALA A 320 7.48 9.52 -3.36
CA ALA A 320 7.26 9.06 -4.73
C ALA A 320 6.73 10.18 -5.65
N ILE A 321 5.78 10.99 -5.17
CA ILE A 321 5.23 12.13 -5.91
C ILE A 321 6.33 13.18 -6.19
N GLN A 322 7.09 13.54 -5.17
CA GLN A 322 8.15 14.57 -5.29
C GLN A 322 9.28 14.11 -6.21
N GLN A 323 9.71 12.84 -6.11
CA GLN A 323 10.70 12.27 -7.03
C GLN A 323 10.21 12.29 -8.48
N GLY A 324 8.94 11.94 -8.73
CA GLY A 324 8.35 11.98 -10.07
C GLY A 324 8.33 13.39 -10.67
N VAL A 325 8.03 14.40 -9.87
CA VAL A 325 8.02 15.81 -10.30
C VAL A 325 9.44 16.33 -10.56
N ASN A 326 10.40 16.02 -9.66
CA ASN A 326 11.80 16.40 -9.81
C ASN A 326 12.42 15.76 -11.05
N LEU A 327 12.24 14.45 -11.27
CA LEU A 327 12.77 13.79 -12.47
C LEU A 327 12.16 14.34 -13.76
N ALA A 328 10.88 14.73 -13.76
CA ALA A 328 10.26 15.40 -14.91
C ALA A 328 10.93 16.74 -15.22
N SER A 329 11.26 17.53 -14.20
CA SER A 329 12.04 18.76 -14.34
C SER A 329 13.41 18.47 -14.95
N ASN A 330 14.09 17.43 -14.44
CA ASN A 330 15.41 17.05 -14.93
C ASN A 330 15.41 16.55 -16.39
N PHE A 331 14.41 15.79 -16.81
CA PHE A 331 14.30 15.44 -18.23
C PHE A 331 14.14 16.65 -19.13
N LYS A 332 13.35 17.66 -18.72
CA LYS A 332 13.25 18.93 -19.46
C LYS A 332 14.60 19.68 -19.50
N ARG A 333 15.33 19.71 -18.38
CA ARG A 333 16.64 20.33 -18.26
C ARG A 333 17.69 19.65 -19.14
N ILE A 334 17.66 18.31 -19.24
CA ILE A 334 18.53 17.55 -20.15
C ILE A 334 18.34 18.00 -21.59
N GLU A 335 17.08 18.10 -22.05
CA GLU A 335 16.77 18.54 -23.41
C GLU A 335 17.08 20.03 -23.66
N ASP A 336 17.10 20.85 -22.59
CA ASP A 336 17.45 22.27 -22.64
C ASP A 336 18.97 22.52 -22.44
N GLY A 337 19.79 21.48 -22.21
CA GLY A 337 21.23 21.62 -21.88
C GLY A 337 21.50 22.34 -20.56
N LYS A 338 20.55 22.29 -19.61
CA LYS A 338 20.64 22.95 -18.30
C LYS A 338 21.19 22.04 -17.22
N VAL A 339 21.75 22.63 -16.15
CA VAL A 339 22.19 21.91 -14.95
C VAL A 339 21.01 21.20 -14.30
N LEU A 340 21.22 19.94 -13.89
CA LEU A 340 20.18 19.14 -13.21
C LEU A 340 19.95 19.62 -11.77
N GLU A 341 18.75 19.38 -11.27
CA GLU A 341 18.36 19.65 -9.88
C GLU A 341 18.41 18.38 -9.06
N GLN A 342 19.22 18.36 -8.00
CA GLN A 342 19.25 17.27 -7.04
C GLN A 342 17.88 17.10 -6.39
N PHE A 343 17.47 15.86 -6.17
CA PHE A 343 16.31 15.58 -5.36
C PHE A 343 16.59 15.85 -3.88
N ARG A 344 15.70 16.58 -3.23
CA ARG A 344 15.69 16.82 -1.79
C ARG A 344 14.27 16.62 -1.27
N TYR A 345 14.11 15.71 -0.31
CA TYR A 345 12.80 15.38 0.20
C TYR A 345 12.27 16.47 1.15
N ASN A 346 11.15 17.05 0.81
CA ASN A 346 10.41 17.96 1.67
C ASN A 346 9.34 17.18 2.44
N ASP A 347 9.62 16.88 3.69
CA ASP A 347 8.71 16.16 4.58
C ASP A 347 7.51 17.05 4.93
N LYS A 348 6.31 16.55 4.63
CA LYS A 348 5.04 17.23 4.92
C LYS A 348 4.34 16.68 6.16
N GLY A 349 5.01 15.77 6.86
CA GLY A 349 4.46 15.08 8.03
C GLY A 349 3.81 13.74 7.70
N SER A 350 3.26 13.10 8.73
CA SER A 350 2.62 11.79 8.67
C SER A 350 1.27 11.83 9.36
N MET A 351 0.37 10.95 8.97
CA MET A 351 -0.94 10.82 9.62
C MET A 351 -1.45 9.40 9.53
N ALA A 352 -2.26 9.01 10.50
CA ALA A 352 -2.96 7.72 10.51
C ALA A 352 -4.34 7.89 11.13
N ILE A 353 -5.36 7.26 10.55
CA ILE A 353 -6.66 7.13 11.18
C ILE A 353 -6.65 5.92 12.11
N ILE A 354 -7.28 6.05 13.27
CA ILE A 354 -7.34 4.95 14.24
C ILE A 354 -8.77 4.38 14.28
N SER A 355 -9.75 5.28 14.25
CA SER A 355 -11.17 4.94 14.24
C SER A 355 -11.99 6.13 13.78
N LYS A 356 -13.29 5.97 13.72
CA LYS A 356 -14.20 7.09 13.49
C LYS A 356 -13.98 8.18 14.54
N TYR A 357 -13.79 9.41 14.09
CA TYR A 357 -13.48 10.61 14.88
C TYR A 357 -12.11 10.62 15.57
N ASN A 358 -11.28 9.62 15.37
CA ASN A 358 -9.95 9.55 15.96
C ASN A 358 -8.88 9.28 14.90
N ALA A 359 -8.00 10.25 14.74
CA ALA A 359 -6.78 10.14 13.94
C ALA A 359 -5.62 10.82 14.69
N VAL A 360 -4.43 10.62 14.16
CA VAL A 360 -3.21 11.30 14.58
C VAL A 360 -2.56 11.97 13.38
N VAL A 361 -2.05 13.16 13.58
CA VAL A 361 -1.36 13.97 12.58
C VAL A 361 -0.08 14.50 13.19
N ASP A 362 1.04 14.18 12.57
CA ASP A 362 2.36 14.72 12.86
C ASP A 362 2.81 15.59 11.70
N LEU A 363 2.77 16.89 11.88
CA LEU A 363 3.37 17.88 11.00
C LEU A 363 4.80 18.19 11.47
N PRO A 364 5.68 18.75 10.64
CA PRO A 364 7.06 19.02 11.01
C PRO A 364 7.26 19.84 12.29
N LYS A 365 6.25 20.63 12.69
CA LYS A 365 6.31 21.52 13.86
C LYS A 365 5.24 21.25 14.93
N HIS A 366 4.20 20.52 14.61
CA HIS A 366 3.05 20.32 15.49
C HIS A 366 2.46 18.92 15.32
N SER A 367 2.11 18.29 16.45
CA SER A 367 1.37 17.04 16.45
C SER A 367 0.03 17.23 17.17
N PHE A 368 -1.03 16.66 16.63
CA PHE A 368 -2.37 16.69 17.21
C PHE A 368 -3.15 15.43 16.91
N ASN A 369 -4.21 15.18 17.67
CA ASN A 369 -5.02 13.97 17.59
C ASN A 369 -6.51 14.25 17.70
N GLY A 370 -7.33 13.20 17.65
CA GLY A 370 -8.77 13.25 17.85
C GLY A 370 -9.54 13.74 16.62
N PHE A 371 -10.65 14.44 16.86
CA PHE A 371 -11.60 14.83 15.82
C PHE A 371 -11.00 15.80 14.77
N THR A 372 -10.20 16.77 15.20
CA THR A 372 -9.54 17.72 14.28
C THR A 372 -8.53 17.02 13.38
N ALA A 373 -7.76 16.08 13.93
CA ALA A 373 -6.86 15.23 13.14
C ALA A 373 -7.62 14.36 12.14
N TRP A 374 -8.77 13.81 12.55
CA TRP A 374 -9.64 13.02 11.70
C TRP A 374 -10.21 13.82 10.52
N LEU A 375 -10.70 15.06 10.76
CA LEU A 375 -11.13 15.95 9.67
C LEU A 375 -9.98 16.30 8.72
N THR A 376 -8.80 16.61 9.26
CA THR A 376 -7.59 16.88 8.47
C THR A 376 -7.24 15.68 7.61
N TRP A 377 -7.29 14.48 8.19
CA TRP A 377 -7.01 13.24 7.48
C TRP A 377 -7.97 13.03 6.29
N LEU A 378 -9.30 13.20 6.49
CA LEU A 378 -10.31 13.10 5.43
C LEU A 378 -10.00 14.05 4.27
N PHE A 379 -9.72 15.31 4.60
CA PHE A 379 -9.46 16.35 3.61
C PHE A 379 -8.19 16.08 2.80
N ILE A 380 -7.10 15.73 3.47
CA ILE A 380 -5.81 15.45 2.83
C ILE A 380 -5.87 14.23 1.92
N HIS A 381 -6.66 13.21 2.25
CA HIS A 381 -6.75 11.98 1.44
C HIS A 381 -7.65 12.12 0.21
N ILE A 382 -8.58 13.08 0.17
CA ILE A 382 -9.38 13.36 -1.04
C ILE A 382 -8.56 14.10 -2.10
N ILE A 383 -7.64 14.99 -1.72
CA ILE A 383 -6.92 15.86 -2.66
C ILE A 383 -6.15 15.07 -3.73
N PRO A 384 -5.29 14.10 -3.39
CA PRO A 384 -4.46 13.39 -4.36
C PRO A 384 -5.22 12.30 -5.15
N LEU A 385 -6.46 12.00 -4.76
CA LEU A 385 -7.27 10.99 -5.45
C LEU A 385 -7.52 11.41 -6.91
N VAL A 386 -7.40 10.46 -7.82
CA VAL A 386 -7.57 10.70 -9.26
C VAL A 386 -9.05 10.64 -9.65
N GLY A 387 -9.51 11.63 -10.43
CA GLY A 387 -10.87 11.73 -10.96
C GLY A 387 -11.85 12.43 -10.03
N PHE A 388 -12.53 13.45 -10.57
CA PHE A 388 -13.53 14.23 -9.81
C PHE A 388 -14.70 13.35 -9.33
N LYS A 389 -15.17 12.43 -10.19
CA LYS A 389 -16.24 11.49 -9.84
C LYS A 389 -15.86 10.66 -8.61
N ASN A 390 -14.63 10.12 -8.58
CA ASN A 390 -14.14 9.30 -7.45
C ASN A 390 -14.06 10.11 -6.16
N LYS A 391 -13.61 11.37 -6.23
CA LYS A 391 -13.57 12.29 -5.07
C LYS A 391 -14.95 12.52 -4.48
N LEU A 392 -15.92 12.82 -5.35
CA LEU A 392 -17.30 13.07 -4.92
C LEU A 392 -17.95 11.82 -4.34
N GLN A 393 -17.77 10.68 -5.00
CA GLN A 393 -18.33 9.40 -4.55
C GLN A 393 -17.74 8.99 -3.20
N LEU A 394 -16.42 9.09 -3.03
CA LEU A 394 -15.75 8.82 -1.75
C LEU A 394 -16.26 9.75 -0.64
N ALA A 395 -16.39 11.05 -0.91
CA ALA A 395 -16.93 12.01 0.06
C ALA A 395 -18.37 11.67 0.47
N MET A 396 -19.22 11.25 -0.48
CA MET A 396 -20.59 10.80 -0.21
C MET A 396 -20.63 9.52 0.61
N ASP A 397 -19.78 8.54 0.29
CA ASP A 397 -19.67 7.29 1.05
C ASP A 397 -19.23 7.56 2.50
N TRP A 398 -18.22 8.40 2.70
CA TRP A 398 -17.82 8.82 4.04
C TRP A 398 -18.91 9.57 4.79
N PHE A 399 -19.63 10.48 4.12
CA PHE A 399 -20.75 11.20 4.73
C PHE A 399 -21.88 10.25 5.15
N ARG A 400 -22.23 9.28 4.29
CA ARG A 400 -23.21 8.24 4.61
C ARG A 400 -22.77 7.38 5.80
N LEU A 401 -21.51 6.91 5.79
CA LEU A 401 -20.93 6.15 6.91
C LEU A 401 -20.91 6.96 8.21
N PHE A 402 -20.68 8.27 8.09
CA PHE A 402 -20.69 9.17 9.21
C PHE A 402 -22.06 9.24 9.90
N ILE A 403 -23.14 9.21 9.13
CA ILE A 403 -24.51 9.27 9.67
C ILE A 403 -25.00 7.89 10.11
N THR A 404 -24.78 6.86 9.30
CA THR A 404 -25.47 5.57 9.46
C THR A 404 -24.69 4.54 10.26
N ASN A 405 -23.36 4.68 10.41
CA ASN A 405 -22.45 3.63 10.92
C ASN A 405 -22.58 2.28 10.19
N ASN A 406 -23.10 2.30 8.97
CA ASN A 406 -23.46 1.11 8.23
C ASN A 406 -22.72 1.07 6.87
N PRO A 407 -21.54 0.42 6.78
CA PRO A 407 -20.89 0.16 5.50
C PRO A 407 -21.78 -0.73 4.64
N SER A 408 -21.92 -0.38 3.36
CA SER A 408 -22.95 -0.97 2.49
C SER A 408 -22.49 -2.21 1.71
N ILE A 409 -21.19 -2.56 1.77
CA ILE A 409 -20.61 -3.49 0.80
C ILE A 409 -20.19 -4.78 1.49
N ARG A 410 -21.16 -5.65 1.77
CA ARG A 410 -20.97 -6.96 2.40
C ARG A 410 -21.33 -8.10 1.45
N LEU A 411 -20.89 -7.97 0.19
CA LEU A 411 -21.12 -8.99 -0.82
C LEU A 411 -19.88 -9.90 -0.94
N ILE A 412 -20.09 -11.20 -0.86
CA ILE A 412 -19.08 -12.21 -1.15
C ILE A 412 -19.14 -12.48 -2.66
N LEU A 413 -18.21 -11.88 -3.42
CA LEU A 413 -18.26 -11.94 -4.88
C LEU A 413 -17.38 -13.07 -5.45
N PHE A 414 -16.32 -13.47 -4.73
CA PHE A 414 -15.39 -14.51 -5.16
C PHE A 414 -15.14 -15.47 -3.98
N PRO A 415 -15.96 -16.52 -3.83
CA PRO A 415 -15.94 -17.37 -2.64
C PRO A 415 -14.71 -18.29 -2.50
N LYS A 416 -13.87 -18.44 -3.54
CA LYS A 416 -12.66 -19.25 -3.49
C LYS A 416 -11.50 -18.57 -4.21
N ARG A 417 -10.32 -18.57 -3.57
CA ARG A 417 -9.07 -18.38 -4.30
C ARG A 417 -8.88 -19.64 -5.15
N SER A 418 -8.69 -19.50 -6.45
CA SER A 418 -8.16 -20.59 -7.24
C SER A 418 -6.73 -20.83 -6.74
N THR A 419 -6.56 -21.74 -5.79
CA THR A 419 -5.25 -22.32 -5.53
C THR A 419 -4.85 -22.98 -6.83
N GLY A 420 -3.90 -22.40 -7.53
CA GLY A 420 -3.23 -23.02 -8.65
C GLY A 420 -2.48 -24.27 -8.17
N ASN A 421 -3.22 -25.34 -8.01
CA ASN A 421 -2.79 -26.71 -7.87
C ASN A 421 -3.97 -27.57 -8.29
N GLU A 422 -4.25 -27.59 -9.58
CA GLU A 422 -4.82 -28.76 -10.23
C GLU A 422 -3.85 -29.11 -11.36
N SER A 423 -3.07 -30.19 -11.07
CA SER A 423 -2.27 -31.10 -11.93
C SER A 423 -1.36 -30.47 -12.98
#